data_e6516ab488431cd2d296f1fc13d8aafc
#
_entry.id   e6516ab488431cd2d296f1fc13d8aafc
#
_cell.length_a   1.000
_cell.length_b   1.000
_cell.length_c   1.000
_cell.angle_alpha   90.00
_cell.angle_beta   90.00
_cell.angle_gamma   90.00
#
_symmetry.space_group_name_H-M   'P 1'
#
loop_
_entity.id
_entity.type
_entity.pdbx_description
1 polymer ?
#
loop_
_entity_poly.entity_id
_entity_poly.type
_entity_poly.pdbx_seq_one_letter_code
_entity_poly.pdbx_strand_id
1 'polypeptide(L)'
;VSFAVIRFGLDRKVDKSSVFMNGLATILLGFALMAVCWPLVRLIPNAADYLVLIYACVLMSCLRTLCTQFIRSRMLNRLVAVDGVLTSATLLGFYYLFLDVLDLGANGYLLAMACSDALSAIFVFIAGHCHQYFSFKKFNKALWKDMLRYCIPMIPASISFWIINASDLFYVQGMCDGIDGKSSTWWVGLLKAGYYLPQIITIVGQIFYEAWQLSAVTEESERSAFFSKVFRVYAAVMFCCVAGVIWLCQP
;
A
#
# COMPACT_ATOMS: atom_id res chain seq x y z
N VAL A 1 -0.15 -10.48 0.30
CA VAL A 1 -1.51 -10.92 -0.08
C VAL A 1 -1.97 -10.23 -1.35
N SER A 2 -1.83 -8.90 -1.47
CA SER A 2 -2.26 -8.10 -2.63
C SER A 2 -1.77 -8.66 -3.98
N PHE A 3 -0.47 -8.95 -4.09
CA PHE A 3 0.11 -9.51 -5.31
C PHE A 3 -0.43 -10.91 -5.65
N ALA A 4 -0.71 -11.75 -4.65
CA ALA A 4 -1.31 -13.06 -4.90
C ALA A 4 -2.76 -12.91 -5.38
N VAL A 5 -3.54 -12.01 -4.79
CA VAL A 5 -4.94 -11.78 -5.20
C VAL A 5 -5.02 -11.33 -6.66
N ILE A 6 -4.16 -10.43 -7.11
CA ILE A 6 -4.10 -10.06 -8.55
C ILE A 6 -3.71 -11.25 -9.40
N ARG A 7 -2.60 -11.93 -9.09
CA ARG A 7 -2.08 -13.02 -9.92
C ARG A 7 -3.08 -14.15 -10.10
N PHE A 8 -3.61 -14.67 -8.98
CA PHE A 8 -4.56 -15.79 -9.03
C PHE A 8 -5.97 -15.33 -9.43
N GLY A 9 -6.34 -14.09 -9.21
CA GLY A 9 -7.61 -13.52 -9.64
C GLY A 9 -7.68 -13.25 -11.14
N LEU A 10 -6.55 -13.02 -11.82
CA LEU A 10 -6.46 -12.91 -13.28
C LEU A 10 -6.48 -14.28 -13.98
N ASP A 11 -6.13 -15.36 -13.28
CA ASP A 11 -6.17 -16.71 -13.84
C ASP A 11 -7.63 -17.14 -14.08
N ARG A 12 -7.96 -17.42 -15.33
CA ARG A 12 -9.32 -17.85 -15.73
C ARG A 12 -9.72 -19.22 -15.20
N LYS A 13 -8.73 -20.03 -14.80
CA LYS A 13 -8.95 -21.40 -14.30
C LYS A 13 -9.30 -21.45 -12.82
N VAL A 14 -9.11 -20.35 -12.11
CA VAL A 14 -9.31 -20.27 -10.65
C VAL A 14 -10.64 -19.58 -10.33
N ASP A 15 -11.43 -20.18 -9.43
CA ASP A 15 -12.68 -19.57 -8.96
C ASP A 15 -12.37 -18.29 -8.17
N LYS A 16 -12.91 -17.19 -8.68
CA LYS A 16 -12.70 -15.84 -8.08
C LYS A 16 -13.19 -15.73 -6.64
N SER A 17 -14.27 -16.45 -6.29
CA SER A 17 -14.73 -16.49 -4.90
C SER A 17 -13.72 -17.15 -3.98
N SER A 18 -13.06 -18.21 -4.44
CA SER A 18 -12.00 -18.87 -3.66
C SER A 18 -10.79 -17.96 -3.47
N VAL A 19 -10.42 -17.17 -4.48
CA VAL A 19 -9.32 -16.18 -4.36
C VAL A 19 -9.65 -15.12 -3.31
N PHE A 20 -10.86 -14.55 -3.37
CA PHE A 20 -11.30 -13.54 -2.42
C PHE A 20 -11.34 -14.06 -0.98
N MET A 21 -11.92 -15.26 -0.77
CA MET A 21 -12.02 -15.88 0.56
C MET A 21 -10.66 -16.27 1.13
N ASN A 22 -9.76 -16.79 0.31
CA ASN A 22 -8.39 -17.12 0.72
C ASN A 22 -7.58 -15.86 1.05
N GLY A 23 -7.77 -14.77 0.29
CA GLY A 23 -7.20 -13.47 0.59
C GLY A 23 -7.67 -12.93 1.95
N LEU A 24 -8.99 -12.99 2.20
CA LEU A 24 -9.59 -12.58 3.47
C LEU A 24 -9.08 -13.44 4.63
N ALA A 25 -9.03 -14.76 4.48
CA ALA A 25 -8.50 -15.67 5.49
C ALA A 25 -7.04 -15.36 5.83
N THR A 26 -6.23 -15.00 4.82
CA THR A 26 -4.83 -14.61 5.06
C THR A 26 -4.71 -13.30 5.83
N ILE A 27 -5.58 -12.31 5.54
CA ILE A 27 -5.62 -11.05 6.30
C ILE A 27 -6.02 -11.32 7.75
N LEU A 28 -7.07 -12.12 7.97
CA LEU A 28 -7.51 -12.47 9.33
C LEU A 28 -6.43 -13.22 10.12
N LEU A 29 -5.72 -14.15 9.46
CA LEU A 29 -4.59 -14.84 10.07
C LEU A 29 -3.47 -13.86 10.41
N GLY A 30 -3.09 -12.98 9.49
CA GLY A 30 -2.08 -11.95 9.72
C GLY A 30 -2.47 -11.00 10.85
N PHE A 31 -3.73 -10.63 10.93
CA PHE A 31 -4.25 -9.79 12.01
C PHE A 31 -4.27 -10.53 13.36
N ALA A 32 -4.61 -11.82 13.37
CA ALA A 32 -4.52 -12.65 14.57
C ALA A 32 -3.07 -12.79 15.07
N LEU A 33 -2.11 -12.99 14.16
CA LEU A 33 -0.69 -12.99 14.50
C LEU A 33 -0.22 -11.64 15.06
N MET A 34 -0.66 -10.56 14.45
CA MET A 34 -0.39 -9.20 14.94
C MET A 34 -1.00 -8.98 16.34
N ALA A 35 -2.20 -9.50 16.60
CA ALA A 35 -2.83 -9.45 17.91
C ALA A 35 -2.04 -10.22 18.98
N VAL A 36 -1.42 -11.35 18.61
CA VAL A 36 -0.51 -12.07 19.52
C VAL A 36 0.74 -11.24 19.85
N CYS A 37 1.20 -10.40 18.92
CA CYS A 37 2.33 -9.49 19.15
C CYS A 37 1.96 -8.22 19.95
N TRP A 38 0.70 -8.06 20.37
CA TRP A 38 0.23 -6.92 21.17
C TRP A 38 1.12 -6.57 22.37
N PRO A 39 1.55 -7.54 23.21
CA PRO A 39 2.40 -7.22 24.36
C PRO A 39 3.78 -6.69 23.95
N LEU A 40 4.33 -7.13 22.82
CA LEU A 40 5.61 -6.66 22.30
C LEU A 40 5.52 -5.20 21.80
N VAL A 41 4.45 -4.85 21.10
CA VAL A 41 4.25 -3.49 20.61
C VAL A 41 4.02 -2.49 21.75
N ARG A 42 3.44 -2.97 22.86
CA ARG A 42 3.22 -2.18 24.08
C ARG A 42 4.50 -1.76 24.80
N LEU A 43 5.62 -2.44 24.50
CA LEU A 43 6.94 -2.08 25.03
C LEU A 43 7.55 -0.85 24.35
N ILE A 44 7.02 -0.43 23.21
CA ILE A 44 7.50 0.75 22.51
C ILE A 44 6.96 2.01 23.23
N PRO A 45 7.83 2.91 23.71
CA PRO A 45 7.41 4.12 24.38
C PRO A 45 6.49 4.96 23.46
N ASN A 46 5.44 5.55 24.01
CA ASN A 46 4.43 6.37 23.33
C ASN A 46 3.56 5.64 22.29
N ALA A 47 3.78 4.36 22.00
CA ALA A 47 2.93 3.61 21.09
C ALA A 47 1.69 3.03 21.79
N ALA A 48 1.74 2.86 23.11
CA ALA A 48 0.68 2.22 23.89
C ALA A 48 -0.67 2.94 23.75
N ASP A 49 -0.66 4.28 23.73
CA ASP A 49 -1.87 5.11 23.65
C ASP A 49 -2.56 5.06 22.27
N TYR A 50 -1.80 4.72 21.23
CA TYR A 50 -2.27 4.67 19.85
C TYR A 50 -2.53 3.25 19.34
N LEU A 51 -2.24 2.22 20.13
CA LEU A 51 -2.29 0.82 19.69
C LEU A 51 -3.61 0.43 19.05
N VAL A 52 -4.72 0.75 19.68
CA VAL A 52 -6.06 0.39 19.16
C VAL A 52 -6.29 1.03 17.79
N LEU A 53 -5.93 2.31 17.63
CA LEU A 53 -6.06 3.03 16.38
C LEU A 53 -5.12 2.48 15.31
N ILE A 54 -3.88 2.15 15.66
CA ILE A 54 -2.91 1.53 14.73
C ILE A 54 -3.46 0.19 14.22
N TYR A 55 -3.98 -0.67 15.10
CA TYR A 55 -4.57 -1.94 14.71
C TYR A 55 -5.80 -1.76 13.83
N ALA A 56 -6.66 -0.78 14.15
CA ALA A 56 -7.81 -0.44 13.32
C ALA A 56 -7.38 0.05 11.93
N CYS A 57 -6.40 0.96 11.85
CA CYS A 57 -5.83 1.44 10.59
C CYS A 57 -5.29 0.28 9.73
N VAL A 58 -4.48 -0.60 10.33
CA VAL A 58 -3.91 -1.75 9.61
C VAL A 58 -5.00 -2.66 9.07
N LEU A 59 -6.03 -2.96 9.89
CA LEU A 59 -7.14 -3.82 9.48
C LEU A 59 -7.91 -3.19 8.31
N MET A 60 -8.29 -1.90 8.43
CA MET A 60 -9.07 -1.21 7.38
C MET A 60 -8.26 -1.08 6.09
N SER A 61 -6.98 -0.75 6.18
CA SER A 61 -6.07 -0.67 5.03
C SER A 61 -5.89 -2.02 4.34
N CYS A 62 -5.76 -3.11 5.10
CA CYS A 62 -5.69 -4.46 4.54
C CYS A 62 -6.99 -4.87 3.84
N LEU A 63 -8.15 -4.58 4.42
CA LEU A 63 -9.46 -4.88 3.82
C LEU A 63 -9.68 -4.06 2.54
N ARG A 64 -9.39 -2.75 2.58
CA ARG A 64 -9.42 -1.90 1.40
C ARG A 64 -8.55 -2.46 0.30
N THR A 65 -7.28 -2.75 0.62
CA THR A 65 -6.32 -3.31 -0.35
C THR A 65 -6.82 -4.61 -0.95
N LEU A 66 -7.41 -5.52 -0.16
CA LEU A 66 -8.00 -6.76 -0.67
C LEU A 66 -9.11 -6.47 -1.69
N CYS A 67 -10.06 -5.61 -1.34
CA CYS A 67 -11.19 -5.26 -2.21
C CYS A 67 -10.69 -4.60 -3.51
N THR A 68 -9.78 -3.63 -3.41
CA THR A 68 -9.24 -2.91 -4.57
C THR A 68 -8.45 -3.84 -5.50
N GLN A 69 -7.60 -4.73 -4.95
CA GLN A 69 -6.87 -5.69 -5.77
C GLN A 69 -7.78 -6.76 -6.39
N PHE A 70 -8.85 -7.12 -5.69
CA PHE A 70 -9.84 -8.05 -6.23
C PHE A 70 -10.62 -7.45 -7.40
N ILE A 71 -11.11 -6.20 -7.31
CA ILE A 71 -11.80 -5.54 -8.44
C ILE A 71 -10.84 -5.29 -9.61
N ARG A 72 -9.55 -5.00 -9.33
CA ARG A 72 -8.51 -4.87 -10.33
C ARG A 72 -8.27 -6.20 -11.07
N SER A 73 -8.26 -7.34 -10.37
CA SER A 73 -8.16 -8.66 -10.99
C SER A 73 -9.37 -9.01 -11.87
N ARG A 74 -10.50 -8.31 -11.67
CA ARG A 74 -11.70 -8.39 -12.53
C ARG A 74 -11.70 -7.38 -13.68
N MET A 75 -10.60 -6.65 -13.88
CA MET A 75 -10.44 -5.61 -14.91
C MET A 75 -11.43 -4.43 -14.78
N LEU A 76 -11.93 -4.16 -13.57
CA LEU A 76 -12.82 -3.04 -13.29
C LEU A 76 -12.03 -1.74 -13.02
N ASN A 77 -11.13 -1.38 -13.94
CA ASN A 77 -10.19 -0.27 -13.76
C ASN A 77 -10.85 1.09 -13.53
N ARG A 78 -12.05 1.30 -14.12
CA ARG A 78 -12.83 2.54 -13.89
C ARG A 78 -13.25 2.68 -12.42
N LEU A 79 -13.67 1.58 -11.80
CA LEU A 79 -14.05 1.58 -10.40
C LEU A 79 -12.83 1.83 -9.49
N VAL A 80 -11.67 1.27 -9.84
CA VAL A 80 -10.41 1.55 -9.14
C VAL A 80 -10.03 3.03 -9.21
N ALA A 81 -10.19 3.67 -10.38
CA ALA A 81 -9.91 5.09 -10.53
C ALA A 81 -10.87 5.97 -9.70
N VAL A 82 -12.16 5.63 -9.69
CA VAL A 82 -13.16 6.33 -8.86
C VAL A 82 -12.85 6.16 -7.38
N ASP A 83 -12.47 4.95 -6.94
CA ASP A 83 -12.04 4.68 -5.57
C ASP A 83 -10.82 5.52 -5.16
N GLY A 84 -9.84 5.65 -6.05
CA GLY A 84 -8.66 6.48 -5.79
C GLY A 84 -9.02 7.95 -5.53
N VAL A 85 -9.90 8.52 -6.36
CA VAL A 85 -10.38 9.90 -6.17
C VAL A 85 -11.20 10.02 -4.87
N LEU A 86 -12.12 9.08 -4.62
CA LEU A 86 -12.94 9.05 -3.42
C LEU A 86 -12.06 9.00 -2.16
N THR A 87 -11.08 8.09 -2.13
CA THR A 87 -10.18 7.93 -0.99
C THR A 87 -9.38 9.20 -0.73
N SER A 88 -8.84 9.84 -1.77
CA SER A 88 -8.08 11.08 -1.60
C SER A 88 -8.97 12.21 -1.08
N ALA A 89 -10.19 12.37 -1.61
CA ALA A 89 -11.12 13.39 -1.18
C ALA A 89 -11.59 13.16 0.27
N THR A 90 -11.93 11.92 0.62
CA THR A 90 -12.37 11.58 1.98
C THR A 90 -11.25 11.70 3.00
N LEU A 91 -10.01 11.33 2.63
CA LEU A 91 -8.84 11.49 3.50
C LEU A 91 -8.59 12.97 3.82
N LEU A 92 -8.62 13.84 2.82
CA LEU A 92 -8.48 15.29 3.01
C LEU A 92 -9.62 15.85 3.86
N GLY A 93 -10.86 15.44 3.61
CA GLY A 93 -12.02 15.85 4.38
C GLY A 93 -11.92 15.43 5.85
N PHE A 94 -11.50 14.19 6.12
CA PHE A 94 -11.31 13.71 7.50
C PHE A 94 -10.09 14.36 8.18
N TYR A 95 -9.02 14.68 7.45
CA TYR A 95 -7.91 15.43 8.02
C TYR A 95 -8.37 16.82 8.47
N TYR A 96 -9.10 17.54 7.62
CA TYR A 96 -9.67 18.82 7.99
C TYR A 96 -10.57 18.70 9.22
N LEU A 97 -11.47 17.72 9.24
CA LEU A 97 -12.42 17.52 10.34
C LEU A 97 -11.72 17.16 11.66
N PHE A 98 -10.78 16.19 11.64
CA PHE A 98 -10.21 15.65 12.89
C PHE A 98 -8.98 16.43 13.38
N LEU A 99 -8.23 17.10 12.51
CA LEU A 99 -7.07 17.88 12.89
C LEU A 99 -7.41 19.35 13.13
N ASP A 100 -8.16 19.99 12.20
CA ASP A 100 -8.43 21.43 12.31
C ASP A 100 -9.69 21.74 13.15
N VAL A 101 -10.79 20.96 12.96
CA VAL A 101 -12.05 21.26 13.66
C VAL A 101 -12.10 20.63 15.05
N LEU A 102 -11.66 19.37 15.19
CA LEU A 102 -11.72 18.62 16.46
C LEU A 102 -10.40 18.63 17.25
N ASP A 103 -9.31 19.11 16.65
CA ASP A 103 -7.96 19.25 17.26
C ASP A 103 -7.49 17.99 18.00
N LEU A 104 -7.73 16.82 17.38
CA LEU A 104 -7.39 15.51 17.97
C LEU A 104 -5.90 15.14 17.85
N GLY A 105 -5.07 15.98 17.23
CA GLY A 105 -3.65 15.76 17.06
C GLY A 105 -3.32 14.41 16.37
N ALA A 106 -2.39 13.65 16.93
CA ALA A 106 -1.97 12.36 16.35
C ALA A 106 -3.10 11.32 16.28
N ASN A 107 -4.02 11.31 17.23
CA ASN A 107 -5.21 10.45 17.18
C ASN A 107 -6.11 10.79 16.00
N GLY A 108 -6.29 12.09 15.73
CA GLY A 108 -7.06 12.58 14.58
C GLY A 108 -6.46 12.12 13.25
N TYR A 109 -5.14 12.15 13.13
CA TYR A 109 -4.43 11.65 11.95
C TYR A 109 -4.71 10.17 11.69
N LEU A 110 -4.54 9.31 12.69
CA LEU A 110 -4.79 7.87 12.58
C LEU A 110 -6.27 7.58 12.32
N LEU A 111 -7.17 8.28 13.00
CA LEU A 111 -8.61 8.11 12.82
C LEU A 111 -9.05 8.50 11.41
N ALA A 112 -8.51 9.59 10.85
CA ALA A 112 -8.80 10.01 9.47
C ALA A 112 -8.39 8.94 8.46
N MET A 113 -7.21 8.35 8.61
CA MET A 113 -6.76 7.25 7.76
C MET A 113 -7.70 6.03 7.87
N ALA A 114 -8.01 5.60 9.10
CA ALA A 114 -8.88 4.44 9.32
C ALA A 114 -10.28 4.66 8.73
N CYS A 115 -10.87 5.84 8.94
CA CYS A 115 -12.20 6.18 8.41
C CYS A 115 -12.21 6.27 6.88
N SER A 116 -11.18 6.88 6.27
CA SER A 116 -11.06 6.96 4.82
C SER A 116 -10.90 5.56 4.19
N ASP A 117 -10.03 4.72 4.75
CA ASP A 117 -9.83 3.35 4.27
C ASP A 117 -11.09 2.49 4.47
N ALA A 118 -11.79 2.65 5.59
CA ALA A 118 -13.05 1.95 5.84
C ALA A 118 -14.14 2.35 4.83
N LEU A 119 -14.29 3.65 4.57
CA LEU A 119 -15.27 4.15 3.60
C LEU A 119 -14.96 3.67 2.19
N SER A 120 -13.70 3.72 1.77
CA SER A 120 -13.24 3.17 0.50
C SER A 120 -13.49 1.66 0.41
N ALA A 121 -13.15 0.89 1.45
CA ALA A 121 -13.39 -0.55 1.48
C ALA A 121 -14.88 -0.87 1.31
N ILE A 122 -15.76 -0.16 2.01
CA ILE A 122 -17.23 -0.32 1.91
C ILE A 122 -17.70 0.05 0.51
N PHE A 123 -17.25 1.18 -0.04
CA PHE A 123 -17.60 1.61 -1.38
C PHE A 123 -17.22 0.56 -2.43
N VAL A 124 -15.97 0.11 -2.42
CA VAL A 124 -15.46 -0.90 -3.36
C VAL A 124 -16.17 -2.24 -3.18
N PHE A 125 -16.46 -2.64 -1.94
CA PHE A 125 -17.15 -3.88 -1.64
C PHE A 125 -18.58 -3.89 -2.22
N ILE A 126 -19.30 -2.77 -2.10
CA ILE A 126 -20.66 -2.63 -2.62
C ILE A 126 -20.65 -2.43 -4.14
N ALA A 127 -19.94 -1.41 -4.64
CA ALA A 127 -19.90 -1.06 -6.06
C ALA A 127 -19.23 -2.14 -6.92
N GLY A 128 -18.24 -2.85 -6.37
CA GLY A 128 -17.61 -3.99 -7.01
C GLY A 128 -18.39 -5.29 -6.91
N HIS A 129 -19.57 -5.29 -6.27
CA HIS A 129 -20.38 -6.49 -6.01
C HIS A 129 -19.57 -7.63 -5.36
N CYS A 130 -18.61 -7.29 -4.47
CA CYS A 130 -17.75 -8.26 -3.80
C CYS A 130 -18.53 -9.20 -2.88
N HIS A 131 -19.71 -8.77 -2.38
CA HIS A 131 -20.61 -9.58 -1.57
C HIS A 131 -21.04 -10.89 -2.26
N GLN A 132 -21.16 -10.90 -3.61
CA GLN A 132 -21.52 -12.09 -4.38
C GLN A 132 -20.43 -13.18 -4.35
N TYR A 133 -19.18 -12.78 -4.08
CA TYR A 133 -18.02 -13.66 -3.98
C TYR A 133 -17.70 -14.07 -2.55
N PHE A 134 -18.43 -13.51 -1.59
CA PHE A 134 -18.29 -13.82 -0.17
C PHE A 134 -19.03 -15.11 0.16
N SER A 135 -18.31 -16.22 0.23
CA SER A 135 -18.87 -17.53 0.58
C SER A 135 -17.86 -18.38 1.33
N PHE A 136 -18.11 -18.62 2.60
CA PHE A 136 -17.22 -19.45 3.45
C PHE A 136 -17.03 -20.87 2.95
N LYS A 137 -18.01 -21.42 2.19
CA LYS A 137 -17.94 -22.76 1.61
C LYS A 137 -16.91 -22.88 0.47
N LYS A 138 -16.46 -21.74 -0.07
CA LYS A 138 -15.51 -21.69 -1.21
C LYS A 138 -14.05 -21.53 -0.79
N PHE A 139 -13.74 -21.64 0.51
CA PHE A 139 -12.37 -21.70 0.97
C PHE A 139 -11.68 -22.94 0.42
N ASN A 140 -10.59 -22.72 -0.31
CA ASN A 140 -9.81 -23.80 -0.93
C ASN A 140 -8.40 -23.83 -0.34
N LYS A 141 -8.13 -24.85 0.49
CA LYS A 141 -6.87 -25.00 1.21
C LYS A 141 -5.66 -25.17 0.27
N ALA A 142 -5.84 -25.86 -0.88
CA ALA A 142 -4.77 -26.04 -1.85
C ALA A 142 -4.38 -24.70 -2.49
N LEU A 143 -5.36 -23.95 -2.99
CA LEU A 143 -5.17 -22.61 -3.53
C LEU A 143 -4.57 -21.66 -2.48
N TRP A 144 -5.03 -21.75 -1.22
CA TRP A 144 -4.49 -20.92 -0.13
C TRP A 144 -3.00 -21.18 0.12
N LYS A 145 -2.59 -22.45 0.10
CA LYS A 145 -1.18 -22.83 0.23
C LYS A 145 -0.34 -22.28 -0.92
N ASP A 146 -0.86 -22.32 -2.16
CA ASP A 146 -0.17 -21.79 -3.33
C ASP A 146 -0.04 -20.25 -3.26
N MET A 147 -1.10 -19.56 -2.83
CA MET A 147 -1.07 -18.12 -2.59
C MET A 147 -0.05 -17.74 -1.52
N LEU A 148 0.00 -18.46 -0.40
CA LEU A 148 0.99 -18.25 0.66
C LEU A 148 2.41 -18.52 0.16
N ARG A 149 2.63 -19.63 -0.53
CA ARG A 149 3.94 -19.98 -1.12
C ARG A 149 4.44 -18.90 -2.08
N TYR A 150 3.53 -18.26 -2.79
CA TYR A 150 3.86 -17.12 -3.64
C TYR A 150 4.21 -15.85 -2.84
N CYS A 151 3.50 -15.59 -1.73
CA CYS A 151 3.70 -14.39 -0.92
C CYS A 151 4.93 -14.44 -0.01
N ILE A 152 5.24 -15.62 0.55
CA ILE A 152 6.32 -15.78 1.54
C ILE A 152 7.68 -15.22 1.04
N PRO A 153 8.13 -15.52 -0.19
CA PRO A 153 9.40 -14.97 -0.70
C PRO A 153 9.39 -13.44 -0.87
N MET A 154 8.21 -12.81 -0.94
CA MET A 154 8.09 -11.36 -1.08
C MET A 154 8.19 -10.63 0.26
N ILE A 155 8.03 -11.33 1.39
CA ILE A 155 8.09 -10.72 2.73
C ILE A 155 9.49 -10.15 3.01
N PRO A 156 10.60 -10.89 2.83
CA PRO A 156 11.95 -10.35 3.03
C PRO A 156 12.22 -9.13 2.15
N ALA A 157 11.78 -9.15 0.88
CA ALA A 157 11.94 -8.01 -0.02
C ALA A 157 11.20 -6.76 0.48
N SER A 158 9.97 -6.93 0.97
CA SER A 158 9.19 -5.82 1.53
C SER A 158 9.80 -5.27 2.82
N ILE A 159 10.33 -6.14 3.68
CA ILE A 159 11.03 -5.73 4.91
C ILE A 159 12.30 -4.96 4.56
N SER A 160 13.11 -5.47 3.61
CA SER A 160 14.33 -4.81 3.16
C SER A 160 14.05 -3.42 2.57
N PHE A 161 12.99 -3.32 1.75
CA PHE A 161 12.54 -2.03 1.20
C PHE A 161 12.15 -1.05 2.31
N TRP A 162 11.42 -1.52 3.34
CA TRP A 162 11.06 -0.69 4.48
C TRP A 162 12.30 -0.24 5.27
N ILE A 163 13.24 -1.15 5.55
CA ILE A 163 14.50 -0.82 6.25
C ILE A 163 15.27 0.25 5.50
N ILE A 164 15.42 0.14 4.18
CA ILE A 164 16.11 1.13 3.35
C ILE A 164 15.43 2.51 3.49
N ASN A 165 14.12 2.59 3.38
CA ASN A 165 13.38 3.86 3.46
C ASN A 165 13.33 4.46 4.88
N ALA A 166 13.40 3.63 5.91
CA ALA A 166 13.35 4.08 7.29
C ALA A 166 14.75 4.44 7.85
N SER A 167 15.80 3.78 7.35
CA SER A 167 17.16 3.92 7.90
C SER A 167 17.66 5.36 7.90
N ASP A 168 17.42 6.10 6.82
CA ASP A 168 17.86 7.49 6.69
C ASP A 168 17.28 8.39 7.78
N LEU A 169 16.00 8.17 8.10
CA LEU A 169 15.32 8.93 9.15
C LEU A 169 15.89 8.62 10.54
N PHE A 170 16.18 7.35 10.81
CA PHE A 170 16.81 6.93 12.08
C PHE A 170 18.22 7.47 12.23
N TYR A 171 19.02 7.45 11.16
CA TYR A 171 20.37 8.02 11.18
C TYR A 171 20.35 9.51 11.45
N VAL A 172 19.51 10.27 10.73
CA VAL A 172 19.40 11.72 10.94
C VAL A 172 18.88 12.04 12.34
N GLN A 173 17.91 11.28 12.84
CA GLN A 173 17.39 11.47 14.19
C GLN A 173 18.43 11.19 15.28
N GLY A 174 19.31 10.19 15.07
CA GLY A 174 20.32 9.80 16.06
C GLY A 174 21.62 10.61 15.99
N MET A 175 21.98 11.15 14.83
CA MET A 175 23.28 11.79 14.62
C MET A 175 23.24 13.32 14.54
N CYS A 176 22.07 13.90 14.24
CA CYS A 176 21.96 15.35 13.98
C CYS A 176 21.39 16.14 15.16
N ASP A 177 21.32 15.56 16.35
CA ASP A 177 20.84 16.29 17.52
C ASP A 177 21.88 17.32 18.01
N GLY A 178 21.44 18.56 18.18
CA GLY A 178 22.30 19.66 18.61
C GLY A 178 23.21 20.27 17.52
N ILE A 179 23.20 19.77 16.30
CA ILE A 179 23.93 20.37 15.18
C ILE A 179 23.31 21.73 14.85
N ASP A 180 24.15 22.76 14.76
CA ASP A 180 23.74 24.16 14.55
C ASP A 180 22.68 24.66 15.55
N GLY A 181 22.64 24.11 16.76
CA GLY A 181 21.66 24.46 17.80
C GLY A 181 20.23 24.02 17.49
N LYS A 182 20.04 23.12 16.51
CA LYS A 182 18.71 22.63 16.10
C LYS A 182 18.49 21.20 16.61
N SER A 183 17.21 20.88 16.90
CA SER A 183 16.81 19.54 17.32
C SER A 183 16.88 18.54 16.17
N SER A 184 17.07 17.28 16.49
CA SER A 184 17.03 16.16 15.51
C SER A 184 15.71 16.15 14.72
N THR A 185 14.59 16.52 15.36
CA THR A 185 13.26 16.62 14.71
C THR A 185 13.24 17.64 13.58
N TRP A 186 13.96 18.75 13.72
CA TRP A 186 14.08 19.76 12.66
C TRP A 186 14.79 19.20 11.42
N TRP A 187 15.90 18.48 11.64
CA TRP A 187 16.66 17.84 10.56
C TRP A 187 15.87 16.74 9.85
N VAL A 188 15.11 15.93 10.61
CA VAL A 188 14.19 14.94 10.04
C VAL A 188 13.10 15.60 9.20
N GLY A 189 12.58 16.75 9.66
CA GLY A 189 11.61 17.53 8.90
C GLY A 189 12.18 18.05 7.58
N LEU A 190 13.40 18.58 7.60
CA LEU A 190 14.10 19.07 6.41
C LEU A 190 14.38 17.93 5.41
N LEU A 191 14.84 16.76 5.90
CA LEU A 191 15.06 15.58 5.07
C LEU A 191 13.75 15.13 4.40
N LYS A 192 12.65 15.07 5.14
CA LYS A 192 11.33 14.74 4.59
C LYS A 192 10.87 15.74 3.53
N ALA A 193 11.11 17.02 3.75
CA ALA A 193 10.80 18.05 2.76
C ALA A 193 11.60 17.83 1.46
N GLY A 194 12.89 17.46 1.57
CA GLY A 194 13.72 17.13 0.43
C GLY A 194 13.23 15.91 -0.37
N TYR A 195 12.55 14.97 0.27
CA TYR A 195 12.01 13.78 -0.40
C TYR A 195 10.78 14.05 -1.27
N TYR A 196 10.09 15.19 -1.14
CA TYR A 196 8.91 15.48 -1.96
C TYR A 196 9.21 15.52 -3.45
N LEU A 197 10.35 16.07 -3.87
CA LEU A 197 10.73 16.12 -5.29
C LEU A 197 11.02 14.72 -5.87
N PRO A 198 11.92 13.89 -5.27
CA PRO A 198 12.14 12.52 -5.72
C PRO A 198 10.89 11.63 -5.67
N GLN A 199 9.94 11.91 -4.77
CA GLN A 199 8.71 11.15 -4.66
C GLN A 199 7.84 11.20 -5.93
N ILE A 200 7.93 12.26 -6.71
CA ILE A 200 7.26 12.36 -8.02
C ILE A 200 7.72 11.22 -8.94
N ILE A 201 9.02 10.91 -8.94
CA ILE A 201 9.57 9.81 -9.74
C ILE A 201 9.00 8.46 -9.27
N THR A 202 8.90 8.29 -7.95
CA THR A 202 8.32 7.08 -7.35
C THR A 202 6.86 6.89 -7.76
N ILE A 203 6.07 7.96 -7.79
CA ILE A 203 4.65 7.94 -8.22
C ILE A 203 4.56 7.51 -9.69
N VAL A 204 5.37 8.10 -10.57
CA VAL A 204 5.41 7.73 -12.00
C VAL A 204 5.77 6.25 -12.17
N GLY A 205 6.79 5.78 -11.43
CA GLY A 205 7.21 4.38 -11.42
C GLY A 205 6.09 3.44 -10.93
N GLN A 206 5.36 3.85 -9.91
CA GLN A 206 4.26 3.05 -9.36
C GLN A 206 3.07 2.95 -10.33
N ILE A 207 2.68 4.06 -10.97
CA ILE A 207 1.62 4.06 -12.00
C ILE A 207 2.00 3.11 -13.15
N PHE A 208 3.26 3.19 -13.61
CA PHE A 208 3.76 2.28 -14.63
C PHE A 208 3.71 0.83 -14.15
N TYR A 209 4.20 0.54 -12.96
CA TYR A 209 4.23 -0.81 -12.39
C TYR A 209 2.83 -1.43 -12.29
N GLU A 210 1.85 -0.65 -11.86
CA GLU A 210 0.46 -1.08 -11.77
C GLU A 210 -0.17 -1.41 -13.13
N ALA A 211 0.10 -0.58 -14.15
CA ALA A 211 -0.34 -0.84 -15.52
C ALA A 211 0.38 -2.07 -16.10
N TRP A 212 1.68 -2.18 -15.84
CA TRP A 212 2.52 -3.28 -16.28
C TRP A 212 2.08 -4.64 -15.74
N GLN A 213 1.71 -4.73 -14.45
CA GLN A 213 1.23 -5.97 -13.84
C GLN A 213 0.05 -6.57 -14.61
N LEU A 214 -0.87 -5.75 -15.07
CA LEU A 214 -2.02 -6.22 -15.84
C LEU A 214 -1.60 -6.67 -17.24
N SER A 215 -0.79 -5.88 -17.93
CA SER A 215 -0.35 -6.18 -19.29
C SER A 215 0.55 -7.43 -19.34
N ALA A 216 1.43 -7.59 -18.36
CA ALA A 216 2.37 -8.72 -18.32
C ALA A 216 1.68 -10.10 -18.13
N VAL A 217 0.49 -10.12 -17.51
CA VAL A 217 -0.28 -11.37 -17.33
C VAL A 217 -1.18 -11.65 -18.52
N THR A 218 -1.67 -10.62 -19.23
CA THR A 218 -2.62 -10.77 -20.33
C THR A 218 -1.96 -11.00 -21.69
N GLU A 219 -0.69 -10.60 -21.84
CA GLU A 219 0.04 -10.75 -23.11
C GLU A 219 0.62 -12.16 -23.25
N GLU A 220 0.14 -12.92 -24.22
CA GLU A 220 0.59 -14.28 -24.53
C GLU A 220 1.49 -14.37 -25.76
N SER A 221 1.43 -13.37 -26.67
CA SER A 221 2.18 -13.34 -27.92
C SER A 221 3.44 -12.50 -27.80
N GLU A 222 4.55 -12.91 -28.42
CA GLU A 222 5.83 -12.19 -28.54
C GLU A 222 6.36 -11.52 -27.26
N ARG A 223 6.20 -12.19 -26.12
CA ARG A 223 6.57 -11.65 -24.77
C ARG A 223 7.93 -10.97 -24.74
N SER A 224 8.96 -11.55 -25.35
CA SER A 224 10.32 -11.05 -25.27
C SER A 224 10.49 -9.69 -25.98
N ALA A 225 9.92 -9.52 -27.18
CA ALA A 225 9.98 -8.26 -27.92
C ALA A 225 9.16 -7.17 -27.24
N PHE A 226 7.97 -7.52 -26.76
CA PHE A 226 7.10 -6.61 -26.00
C PHE A 226 7.78 -6.13 -24.72
N PHE A 227 8.33 -7.03 -23.90
CA PHE A 227 9.03 -6.68 -22.67
C PHE A 227 10.24 -5.79 -22.92
N SER A 228 11.04 -6.09 -23.94
CA SER A 228 12.21 -5.27 -24.30
C SER A 228 11.82 -3.86 -24.74
N LYS A 229 10.75 -3.71 -25.53
CA LYS A 229 10.24 -2.40 -25.98
C LYS A 229 9.73 -1.57 -24.80
N VAL A 230 8.90 -2.17 -23.96
CA VAL A 230 8.32 -1.48 -22.81
C VAL A 230 9.39 -1.09 -21.79
N PHE A 231 10.35 -1.98 -21.50
CA PHE A 231 11.47 -1.67 -20.60
C PHE A 231 12.30 -0.47 -21.13
N ARG A 232 12.57 -0.41 -22.42
CA ARG A 232 13.30 0.71 -23.04
C ARG A 232 12.57 2.04 -22.87
N VAL A 233 11.25 2.06 -23.13
CA VAL A 233 10.43 3.27 -22.94
C VAL A 233 10.38 3.68 -21.48
N TYR A 234 10.16 2.73 -20.58
CA TYR A 234 10.16 2.98 -19.14
C TYR A 234 11.50 3.56 -18.65
N ALA A 235 12.60 2.93 -19.03
CA ALA A 235 13.93 3.42 -18.69
C ALA A 235 14.17 4.84 -19.20
N ALA A 236 13.80 5.14 -20.44
CA ALA A 236 13.94 6.48 -21.02
C ALA A 236 13.13 7.52 -20.23
N VAL A 237 11.87 7.23 -19.89
CA VAL A 237 11.02 8.11 -19.09
C VAL A 237 11.63 8.34 -17.70
N MET A 238 12.08 7.29 -17.03
CA MET A 238 12.68 7.41 -15.70
C MET A 238 13.98 8.21 -15.71
N PHE A 239 14.83 8.01 -16.73
CA PHE A 239 16.05 8.84 -16.89
C PHE A 239 15.72 10.31 -17.15
N CYS A 240 14.72 10.62 -17.97
CA CYS A 240 14.27 11.99 -18.18
C CYS A 240 13.72 12.61 -16.88
N CYS A 241 12.94 11.88 -16.09
CA CYS A 241 12.44 12.35 -14.79
C CYS A 241 13.59 12.63 -13.81
N VAL A 242 14.56 11.73 -13.71
CA VAL A 242 15.74 11.92 -12.84
C VAL A 242 16.56 13.13 -13.30
N ALA A 243 16.84 13.27 -14.61
CA ALA A 243 17.54 14.43 -15.14
C ALA A 243 16.80 15.75 -14.85
N GLY A 244 15.47 15.75 -14.99
CA GLY A 244 14.62 16.89 -14.67
C GLY A 244 14.70 17.29 -13.19
N VAL A 245 14.64 16.32 -12.28
CA VAL A 245 14.77 16.58 -10.83
C VAL A 245 16.16 17.14 -10.51
N ILE A 246 17.22 16.54 -11.05
CA ILE A 246 18.61 17.04 -10.84
C ILE A 246 18.73 18.48 -11.35
N TRP A 247 18.15 18.79 -12.51
CA TRP A 247 18.18 20.13 -13.07
C TRP A 247 17.44 21.15 -12.19
N LEU A 248 16.28 20.76 -11.63
CA LEU A 248 15.50 21.60 -10.72
C LEU A 248 16.15 21.79 -9.33
N CYS A 249 16.99 20.85 -8.89
CA CYS A 249 17.69 20.91 -7.61
C CYS A 249 19.04 21.68 -7.69
N GLN A 250 19.44 22.15 -8.85
CA GLN A 250 20.63 23.00 -8.95
C GLN A 250 20.34 24.38 -8.36
N PRO A 251 21.22 24.88 -7.44
CA PRO A 251 21.05 26.20 -6.82
C PRO A 251 21.22 27.36 -7.81
#